data_f5cf555a31bd1e03cfab44879fd81f76
#
_entry.id   f5cf555a31bd1e03cfab44879fd81f76
#
_cell.length_a   1.000
_cell.length_b   1.000
_cell.length_c   1.000
_cell.angle_alpha   90.00
_cell.angle_beta   90.00
_cell.angle_gamma   90.00
#
_symmetry.space_group_name_H-M   'P 1'
#
loop_
_entity.id
_entity.type
_entity.pdbx_description
1 polymer ?
#
loop_
_entity_poly.entity_id
_entity_poly.type
_entity_poly.pdbx_seq_one_letter_code
_entity_poly.pdbx_strand_id
1 'polypeptide(L)'
;MTALPSLKQLRYLVALSEQLNFTRAAESCFVTQSTLSAGLKELEAALGAQLVERDRQTVLVTPIGLEVVKRARAILAATHDLVEIAVGAGEPMTGLLRLGVIPTIAPFLLPQSMQLLRERYPELRLALREDLTANLLLRLEEGKLDFALIALPYDTVKLLVEPLFDDALWIVGRKGDPEIKATKVNVTPSISDRLLLLEEGHCLRDHALYACGASTRALSEGLEATSLLTLVQMIESGLGIGLVPEMAVKSGLTKSPNLVARQMAKPSPKRTIALVARRSTSRRADLRALAEVVQQANSSGTRITQD
;
A
#
# COMPACT_ATOMS: atom_id res chain seq x y z
N MET A 1 12.71 -23.51 33.93
CA MET A 1 11.65 -22.91 33.12
C MET A 1 12.18 -21.60 32.55
N THR A 2 12.32 -21.52 31.24
CA THR A 2 12.77 -20.27 30.58
C THR A 2 11.69 -19.22 30.78
N ALA A 3 12.05 -18.06 31.34
CA ALA A 3 11.10 -16.96 31.53
C ALA A 3 10.60 -16.48 30.18
N LEU A 4 9.28 -16.35 30.01
CA LEU A 4 8.70 -15.81 28.77
C LEU A 4 8.90 -14.30 28.71
N PRO A 5 9.17 -13.73 27.52
CA PRO A 5 9.21 -12.29 27.30
C PRO A 5 7.89 -11.61 27.65
N SER A 6 7.95 -10.46 28.27
CA SER A 6 6.74 -9.64 28.51
C SER A 6 6.40 -8.79 27.27
N LEU A 7 5.12 -8.42 27.10
CA LEU A 7 4.69 -7.52 26.03
C LEU A 7 5.40 -6.15 26.10
N LYS A 8 5.73 -5.67 27.30
CA LYS A 8 6.49 -4.43 27.48
C LYS A 8 7.90 -4.53 26.88
N GLN A 9 8.61 -5.63 27.16
CA GLN A 9 9.94 -5.87 26.63
C GLN A 9 9.93 -6.00 25.09
N LEU A 10 8.93 -6.70 24.52
CA LEU A 10 8.75 -6.78 23.07
C LEU A 10 8.50 -5.40 22.47
N ARG A 11 7.67 -4.55 23.10
CA ARG A 11 7.42 -3.17 22.66
C ARG A 11 8.69 -2.31 22.70
N TYR A 12 9.55 -2.47 23.72
CA TYR A 12 10.81 -1.75 23.83
C TYR A 12 11.77 -2.12 22.69
N LEU A 13 11.88 -3.40 22.36
CA LEU A 13 12.71 -3.87 21.26
C LEU A 13 12.22 -3.32 19.91
N VAL A 14 10.91 -3.37 19.66
CA VAL A 14 10.31 -2.82 18.42
C VAL A 14 10.57 -1.32 18.33
N ALA A 15 10.31 -0.56 19.40
CA ALA A 15 10.56 0.88 19.44
C ALA A 15 12.03 1.22 19.18
N LEU A 16 12.96 0.47 19.77
CA LEU A 16 14.40 0.68 19.56
C LEU A 16 14.80 0.35 18.11
N SER A 17 14.24 -0.69 17.52
CA SER A 17 14.51 -1.04 16.12
C SER A 17 14.05 0.03 15.10
N GLU A 18 13.02 0.81 15.47
CA GLU A 18 12.49 1.90 14.62
C GLU A 18 13.24 3.22 14.80
N GLN A 19 13.66 3.52 16.03
CA GLN A 19 14.29 4.78 16.36
C GLN A 19 15.82 4.75 16.27
N LEU A 20 16.44 3.57 16.39
CA LEU A 20 17.89 3.35 16.49
C LEU A 20 18.57 4.30 17.50
N ASN A 21 17.79 4.72 18.51
CA ASN A 21 18.18 5.65 19.54
C ASN A 21 17.43 5.34 20.84
N PHE A 22 18.16 5.07 21.93
CA PHE A 22 17.56 4.67 23.21
C PHE A 22 16.66 5.74 23.82
N THR A 23 17.03 7.02 23.73
CA THR A 23 16.25 8.12 24.31
C THR A 23 14.92 8.28 23.56
N ARG A 24 14.97 8.34 22.23
CA ARG A 24 13.76 8.45 21.39
C ARG A 24 12.85 7.21 21.54
N ALA A 25 13.43 6.02 21.62
CA ALA A 25 12.67 4.80 21.84
C ALA A 25 11.97 4.80 23.21
N ALA A 26 12.66 5.28 24.25
CA ALA A 26 12.07 5.39 25.58
C ALA A 26 10.93 6.42 25.62
N GLU A 27 11.10 7.59 25.00
CA GLU A 27 10.06 8.60 24.85
C GLU A 27 8.82 8.04 24.13
N SER A 28 9.00 7.29 23.01
CA SER A 28 7.90 6.66 22.28
C SER A 28 7.16 5.58 23.09
N CYS A 29 7.84 4.99 24.08
CA CYS A 29 7.25 4.03 25.00
C CYS A 29 6.71 4.64 26.30
N PHE A 30 6.86 5.95 26.50
CA PHE A 30 6.48 6.68 27.72
C PHE A 30 7.20 6.16 28.98
N VAL A 31 8.51 5.90 28.86
CA VAL A 31 9.37 5.42 29.95
C VAL A 31 10.71 6.17 29.94
N THR A 32 11.49 5.99 31.03
CA THR A 32 12.87 6.49 31.07
C THR A 32 13.80 5.61 30.22
N GLN A 33 14.90 6.18 29.73
CA GLN A 33 15.92 5.41 28.97
C GLN A 33 16.48 4.25 29.80
N SER A 34 16.67 4.44 31.10
CA SER A 34 17.15 3.39 32.02
C SER A 34 16.16 2.21 32.10
N THR A 35 14.85 2.50 32.17
CA THR A 35 13.79 1.48 32.19
C THR A 35 13.77 0.68 30.89
N LEU A 36 13.84 1.36 29.74
CA LEU A 36 13.88 0.69 28.43
C LEU A 36 15.15 -0.18 28.31
N SER A 37 16.30 0.36 28.69
CA SER A 37 17.60 -0.36 28.64
C SER A 37 17.61 -1.59 29.55
N ALA A 38 17.05 -1.51 30.77
CA ALA A 38 16.93 -2.65 31.68
C ALA A 38 16.00 -3.72 31.09
N GLY A 39 14.82 -3.34 30.60
CA GLY A 39 13.87 -4.28 30.00
C GLY A 39 14.42 -5.00 28.75
N LEU A 40 15.27 -4.33 27.96
CA LEU A 40 15.94 -4.98 26.82
C LEU A 40 17.00 -5.98 27.27
N LYS A 41 17.79 -5.67 28.32
CA LYS A 41 18.76 -6.63 28.89
C LYS A 41 18.05 -7.86 29.44
N GLU A 42 16.92 -7.68 30.13
CA GLU A 42 16.11 -8.79 30.63
C GLU A 42 15.56 -9.64 29.49
N LEU A 43 15.14 -9.02 28.36
CA LEU A 43 14.68 -9.73 27.16
C LEU A 43 15.80 -10.55 26.56
N GLU A 44 17.00 -9.98 26.40
CA GLU A 44 18.19 -10.66 25.88
C GLU A 44 18.57 -11.85 26.79
N ALA A 45 18.53 -11.65 28.10
CA ALA A 45 18.78 -12.71 29.07
C ALA A 45 17.73 -13.84 29.01
N ALA A 46 16.43 -13.49 28.87
CA ALA A 46 15.35 -14.47 28.74
C ALA A 46 15.45 -15.30 27.45
N LEU A 47 15.90 -14.69 26.36
CA LEU A 47 16.06 -15.34 25.06
C LEU A 47 17.44 -16.00 24.87
N GLY A 48 18.41 -15.70 25.75
CA GLY A 48 19.78 -16.19 25.63
C GLY A 48 20.50 -15.68 24.38
N ALA A 49 20.13 -14.53 23.85
CA ALA A 49 20.66 -13.98 22.62
C ALA A 49 20.84 -12.45 22.70
N GLN A 50 21.90 -11.94 22.13
CA GLN A 50 22.12 -10.51 21.98
C GLN A 50 21.29 -10.00 20.79
N LEU A 51 20.33 -9.11 21.06
CA LEU A 51 19.42 -8.56 20.05
C LEU A 51 19.89 -7.22 19.53
N VAL A 52 20.67 -6.49 20.32
CA VAL A 52 21.13 -5.14 20.02
C VAL A 52 22.61 -5.00 20.33
N GLU A 53 23.35 -4.47 19.38
CA GLU A 53 24.74 -4.03 19.56
C GLU A 53 24.76 -2.55 19.92
N ARG A 54 25.63 -2.19 20.86
CA ARG A 54 25.80 -0.81 21.31
C ARG A 54 27.24 -0.43 21.15
N ASP A 55 27.48 0.54 20.31
CA ASP A 55 28.74 1.29 20.32
C ASP A 55 28.49 2.70 20.86
N ARG A 56 29.55 3.44 21.17
CA ARG A 56 29.46 4.78 21.77
C ARG A 56 28.64 5.79 20.94
N GLN A 57 28.45 5.54 19.65
CA GLN A 57 27.77 6.43 18.71
C GLN A 57 26.64 5.80 17.91
N THR A 58 26.53 4.46 17.89
CA THR A 58 25.55 3.75 17.04
C THR A 58 24.82 2.66 17.79
N VAL A 59 23.56 2.48 17.44
CA VAL A 59 22.71 1.38 17.89
C VAL A 59 22.39 0.53 16.66
N LEU A 60 22.77 -0.74 16.69
CA LEU A 60 22.49 -1.69 15.62
C LEU A 60 21.66 -2.84 16.15
N VAL A 61 20.65 -3.26 15.40
CA VAL A 61 19.88 -4.47 15.69
C VAL A 61 20.57 -5.64 15.01
N THR A 62 20.91 -6.69 15.78
CA THR A 62 21.56 -7.87 15.25
C THR A 62 20.67 -8.63 14.26
N PRO A 63 21.20 -9.52 13.40
CA PRO A 63 20.38 -10.35 12.53
C PRO A 63 19.32 -11.17 13.28
N ILE A 64 19.68 -11.76 14.43
CA ILE A 64 18.71 -12.44 15.30
C ILE A 64 17.71 -11.44 15.92
N GLY A 65 18.18 -10.23 16.27
CA GLY A 65 17.35 -9.15 16.76
C GLY A 65 16.26 -8.77 15.75
N LEU A 66 16.59 -8.67 14.45
CA LEU A 66 15.63 -8.39 13.38
C LEU A 66 14.53 -9.46 13.26
N GLU A 67 14.92 -10.75 13.38
CA GLU A 67 13.94 -11.84 13.37
C GLU A 67 13.04 -11.80 14.62
N VAL A 68 13.62 -11.51 15.80
CA VAL A 68 12.82 -11.31 17.03
C VAL A 68 11.91 -10.10 16.93
N VAL A 69 12.36 -8.98 16.37
CA VAL A 69 11.52 -7.79 16.10
C VAL A 69 10.32 -8.17 15.23
N LYS A 70 10.53 -8.93 14.16
CA LYS A 70 9.45 -9.40 13.28
C LYS A 70 8.41 -10.21 14.06
N ARG A 71 8.83 -11.15 14.91
CA ARG A 71 7.94 -11.96 15.76
C ARG A 71 7.26 -11.11 16.84
N ALA A 72 8.01 -10.18 17.47
CA ALA A 72 7.49 -9.28 18.47
C ALA A 72 6.35 -8.40 17.92
N ARG A 73 6.50 -7.87 16.70
CA ARG A 73 5.44 -7.11 16.03
C ARG A 73 4.17 -7.92 15.82
N ALA A 74 4.29 -9.18 15.39
CA ALA A 74 3.14 -10.06 15.21
C ALA A 74 2.41 -10.35 16.55
N ILE A 75 3.15 -10.56 17.63
CA ILE A 75 2.57 -10.78 18.98
C ILE A 75 1.86 -9.52 19.48
N LEU A 76 2.48 -8.35 19.32
CA LEU A 76 1.89 -7.07 19.72
C LEU A 76 0.63 -6.76 18.91
N ALA A 77 0.63 -7.06 17.61
CA ALA A 77 -0.55 -6.93 16.75
C ALA A 77 -1.70 -7.86 17.23
N ALA A 78 -1.39 -9.14 17.51
CA ALA A 78 -2.38 -10.08 18.03
C ALA A 78 -2.95 -9.65 19.40
N THR A 79 -2.13 -9.00 20.25
CA THR A 79 -2.59 -8.43 21.52
C THR A 79 -3.53 -7.25 21.28
N HIS A 80 -3.26 -6.43 20.28
CA HIS A 80 -4.15 -5.34 19.89
C HIS A 80 -5.49 -5.86 19.36
N ASP A 81 -5.44 -6.88 18.49
CA ASP A 81 -6.64 -7.57 18.00
C ASP A 81 -7.50 -8.14 19.16
N LEU A 82 -6.86 -8.65 20.22
CA LEU A 82 -7.56 -9.15 21.42
C LEU A 82 -8.30 -8.03 22.16
N VAL A 83 -7.68 -6.86 22.31
CA VAL A 83 -8.34 -5.70 22.90
C VAL A 83 -9.51 -5.22 22.04
N GLU A 84 -9.33 -5.20 20.72
CA GLU A 84 -10.39 -4.83 19.79
C GLU A 84 -11.57 -5.82 19.81
N ILE A 85 -11.32 -7.14 19.94
CA ILE A 85 -12.38 -8.12 20.14
C ILE A 85 -13.19 -7.82 21.41
N ALA A 86 -12.51 -7.48 22.50
CA ALA A 86 -13.15 -7.19 23.78
C ALA A 86 -13.96 -5.88 23.76
N VAL A 87 -13.46 -4.86 23.03
CA VAL A 87 -14.12 -3.56 22.85
C VAL A 87 -15.12 -3.59 21.70
N GLY A 88 -14.85 -4.38 20.67
CA GLY A 88 -15.57 -4.44 19.39
C GLY A 88 -16.75 -5.41 19.35
N ALA A 89 -17.34 -5.78 20.51
CA ALA A 89 -18.68 -6.39 20.56
C ALA A 89 -19.80 -5.41 20.11
N GLY A 90 -19.40 -4.27 19.50
CA GLY A 90 -20.26 -3.24 18.94
C GLY A 90 -20.62 -3.49 17.47
N GLU A 91 -21.41 -2.60 16.91
CA GLU A 91 -21.82 -2.64 15.51
C GLU A 91 -20.61 -2.49 14.55
N PRO A 92 -20.59 -3.22 13.41
CA PRO A 92 -19.56 -3.07 12.39
C PRO A 92 -19.42 -1.63 11.90
N MET A 93 -18.22 -1.25 11.48
CA MET A 93 -17.93 0.09 10.93
C MET A 93 -18.13 1.23 11.95
N THR A 94 -17.80 0.98 13.21
CA THR A 94 -17.72 1.98 14.28
C THR A 94 -16.30 2.17 14.79
N GLY A 95 -16.03 3.28 15.48
CA GLY A 95 -14.73 3.59 16.06
C GLY A 95 -13.66 3.93 15.03
N LEU A 96 -12.39 3.67 15.33
CA LEU A 96 -11.25 3.99 14.46
C LEU A 96 -10.92 2.83 13.51
N LEU A 97 -10.89 3.11 12.20
CA LEU A 97 -10.44 2.20 11.16
C LEU A 97 -9.23 2.80 10.44
N ARG A 98 -8.13 2.07 10.38
CA ARG A 98 -6.88 2.48 9.75
C ARG A 98 -6.76 1.80 8.39
N LEU A 99 -6.92 2.59 7.32
CA LEU A 99 -6.90 2.12 5.94
C LEU A 99 -5.65 2.62 5.22
N GLY A 100 -4.86 1.69 4.70
CA GLY A 100 -3.78 1.98 3.76
C GLY A 100 -4.29 1.94 2.32
N VAL A 101 -3.80 2.80 1.44
CA VAL A 101 -4.18 2.82 0.02
C VAL A 101 -2.96 3.15 -0.84
N ILE A 102 -2.77 2.46 -1.95
CA ILE A 102 -1.66 2.77 -2.86
C ILE A 102 -1.91 4.05 -3.67
N PRO A 103 -0.84 4.79 -4.04
CA PRO A 103 -0.94 6.10 -4.72
C PRO A 103 -1.68 6.08 -6.06
N THR A 104 -1.68 4.94 -6.74
CA THR A 104 -2.38 4.80 -8.04
C THR A 104 -3.87 4.46 -7.91
N ILE A 105 -4.40 4.40 -6.67
CA ILE A 105 -5.82 4.18 -6.36
C ILE A 105 -6.38 5.35 -5.54
N ALA A 106 -5.64 5.80 -4.53
CA ALA A 106 -6.11 6.75 -3.52
C ALA A 106 -6.81 7.99 -4.11
N PRO A 107 -6.22 8.76 -5.04
CA PRO A 107 -6.82 10.00 -5.54
C PRO A 107 -8.12 9.78 -6.33
N PHE A 108 -8.33 8.59 -6.89
CA PHE A 108 -9.41 8.30 -7.82
C PHE A 108 -10.61 7.61 -7.17
N LEU A 109 -10.37 6.85 -6.10
CA LEU A 109 -11.40 6.03 -5.47
C LEU A 109 -11.80 6.52 -4.08
N LEU A 110 -10.87 7.09 -3.31
CA LEU A 110 -11.14 7.54 -1.94
C LEU A 110 -12.18 8.67 -1.85
N PRO A 111 -12.18 9.71 -2.71
CA PRO A 111 -13.12 10.81 -2.53
C PRO A 111 -14.57 10.35 -2.45
N GLN A 112 -14.97 9.47 -3.38
CA GLN A 112 -16.32 8.93 -3.45
C GLN A 112 -16.61 7.89 -2.37
N SER A 113 -15.61 7.04 -2.06
CA SER A 113 -15.73 6.07 -0.97
C SER A 113 -15.91 6.76 0.37
N MET A 114 -15.17 7.85 0.64
CA MET A 114 -15.30 8.62 1.88
C MET A 114 -16.65 9.31 2.02
N GLN A 115 -17.22 9.78 0.92
CA GLN A 115 -18.57 10.34 0.96
C GLN A 115 -19.58 9.28 1.38
N LEU A 116 -19.57 8.11 0.72
CA LEU A 116 -20.46 6.98 1.04
C LEU A 116 -20.27 6.45 2.46
N LEU A 117 -19.01 6.37 2.92
CA LEU A 117 -18.71 5.95 4.29
C LEU A 117 -19.29 6.91 5.32
N ARG A 118 -19.19 8.22 5.10
CA ARG A 118 -19.71 9.24 6.00
C ARG A 118 -21.23 9.20 6.09
N GLU A 119 -21.89 8.93 4.97
CA GLU A 119 -23.35 8.83 4.90
C GLU A 119 -23.88 7.56 5.60
N ARG A 120 -23.20 6.41 5.42
CA ARG A 120 -23.66 5.13 5.96
C ARG A 120 -23.21 4.85 7.38
N TYR A 121 -22.00 5.30 7.74
CA TYR A 121 -21.32 4.96 8.99
C TYR A 121 -20.81 6.22 9.70
N PRO A 122 -21.71 7.05 10.24
CA PRO A 122 -21.35 8.35 10.82
C PRO A 122 -20.43 8.23 12.06
N GLU A 123 -20.46 7.08 12.76
CA GLU A 123 -19.60 6.82 13.92
C GLU A 123 -18.20 6.30 13.55
N LEU A 124 -17.97 6.02 12.25
CA LEU A 124 -16.68 5.58 11.77
C LEU A 124 -15.70 6.75 11.73
N ARG A 125 -14.55 6.59 12.37
CA ARG A 125 -13.40 7.49 12.26
C ARG A 125 -12.34 6.84 11.38
N LEU A 126 -12.13 7.37 10.19
CA LEU A 126 -11.19 6.81 9.22
C LEU A 126 -9.84 7.49 9.32
N ALA A 127 -8.78 6.71 9.59
CA ALA A 127 -7.39 7.14 9.47
C ALA A 127 -6.81 6.59 8.17
N LEU A 128 -6.46 7.48 7.25
CA LEU A 128 -5.94 7.13 5.92
C LEU A 128 -4.42 7.24 5.87
N ARG A 129 -3.82 6.30 5.16
CA ARG A 129 -2.40 6.35 4.81
C ARG A 129 -2.22 5.97 3.35
N GLU A 130 -1.55 6.84 2.62
CA GLU A 130 -1.05 6.54 1.28
C GLU A 130 0.41 6.10 1.35
N ASP A 131 0.73 4.94 0.76
CA ASP A 131 2.09 4.39 0.76
C ASP A 131 2.21 3.30 -0.33
N LEU A 132 3.42 2.88 -0.65
CA LEU A 132 3.69 1.76 -1.56
C LEU A 132 3.19 0.43 -0.99
N THR A 133 2.85 -0.53 -1.86
CA THR A 133 2.27 -1.81 -1.46
C THR A 133 3.12 -2.52 -0.39
N ALA A 134 4.42 -2.63 -0.58
CA ALA A 134 5.32 -3.28 0.39
C ALA A 134 5.22 -2.67 1.79
N ASN A 135 5.22 -1.33 1.88
CA ASN A 135 5.11 -0.60 3.14
C ASN A 135 3.73 -0.80 3.80
N LEU A 136 2.65 -0.80 3.01
CA LEU A 136 1.31 -1.06 3.52
C LEU A 136 1.17 -2.47 4.09
N LEU A 137 1.70 -3.48 3.39
CA LEU A 137 1.67 -4.86 3.86
C LEU A 137 2.49 -5.05 5.15
N LEU A 138 3.66 -4.44 5.23
CA LEU A 138 4.45 -4.43 6.46
C LEU A 138 3.66 -3.81 7.63
N ARG A 139 2.98 -2.68 7.39
CA ARG A 139 2.16 -2.02 8.41
C ARG A 139 0.93 -2.84 8.82
N LEU A 140 0.35 -3.62 7.90
CA LEU A 140 -0.69 -4.60 8.23
C LEU A 140 -0.15 -5.68 9.16
N GLU A 141 1.02 -6.26 8.84
CA GLU A 141 1.68 -7.27 9.69
C GLU A 141 2.00 -6.72 11.08
N GLU A 142 2.38 -5.44 11.16
CA GLU A 142 2.69 -4.74 12.41
C GLU A 142 1.43 -4.33 13.22
N GLY A 143 0.22 -4.51 12.69
CA GLY A 143 -1.02 -4.05 13.32
C GLY A 143 -1.21 -2.53 13.30
N LYS A 144 -0.40 -1.80 12.51
CA LYS A 144 -0.52 -0.34 12.33
C LYS A 144 -1.61 0.05 11.33
N LEU A 145 -2.07 -0.91 10.52
CA LEU A 145 -3.22 -0.81 9.63
C LEU A 145 -4.18 -1.96 9.90
N ASP A 146 -5.46 -1.71 9.70
CA ASP A 146 -6.51 -2.72 9.77
C ASP A 146 -6.70 -3.36 8.40
N PHE A 147 -6.75 -2.53 7.35
CA PHE A 147 -6.90 -2.94 5.95
C PHE A 147 -5.96 -2.16 5.04
N ALA A 148 -5.67 -2.75 3.86
CA ALA A 148 -5.02 -2.03 2.79
C ALA A 148 -5.75 -2.28 1.46
N LEU A 149 -5.88 -1.23 0.64
CA LEU A 149 -6.42 -1.26 -0.72
C LEU A 149 -5.24 -1.26 -1.69
N ILE A 150 -5.05 -2.38 -2.37
CA ILE A 150 -3.90 -2.63 -3.24
C ILE A 150 -4.34 -3.14 -4.61
N ALA A 151 -3.40 -3.29 -5.54
CA ALA A 151 -3.62 -3.91 -6.84
C ALA A 151 -2.86 -5.23 -6.96
N LEU A 152 -3.58 -6.27 -7.43
CA LEU A 152 -3.03 -7.58 -7.71
C LEU A 152 -2.63 -7.68 -9.20
N PRO A 153 -1.66 -8.56 -9.57
CA PRO A 153 -0.99 -9.54 -8.70
C PRO A 153 0.06 -8.91 -7.76
N TYR A 154 0.12 -9.42 -6.54
CA TYR A 154 1.15 -9.14 -5.54
C TYR A 154 1.22 -10.31 -4.55
N ASP A 155 2.36 -10.55 -3.89
CA ASP A 155 2.47 -11.65 -2.90
C ASP A 155 1.62 -11.34 -1.67
N THR A 156 0.51 -12.07 -1.53
CA THR A 156 -0.46 -11.92 -0.45
C THR A 156 -0.75 -13.24 0.27
N VAL A 157 0.13 -14.25 0.12
CA VAL A 157 -0.09 -15.62 0.64
C VAL A 157 -0.46 -15.67 2.12
N LYS A 158 0.04 -14.73 2.93
CA LYS A 158 -0.22 -14.66 4.38
C LYS A 158 -1.41 -13.79 4.78
N LEU A 159 -2.09 -13.19 3.82
CA LEU A 159 -3.17 -12.25 4.05
C LEU A 159 -4.54 -12.86 3.72
N LEU A 160 -5.58 -12.25 4.26
CA LEU A 160 -6.94 -12.36 3.77
C LEU A 160 -7.07 -11.39 2.61
N VAL A 161 -7.55 -11.86 1.47
CA VAL A 161 -7.71 -11.07 0.25
C VAL A 161 -9.19 -11.05 -0.14
N GLU A 162 -9.74 -9.86 -0.29
CA GLU A 162 -11.10 -9.62 -0.79
C GLU A 162 -11.00 -8.88 -2.13
N PRO A 163 -11.10 -9.58 -3.27
CA PRO A 163 -11.08 -8.95 -4.58
C PRO A 163 -12.33 -8.11 -4.80
N LEU A 164 -12.17 -6.90 -5.36
CA LEU A 164 -13.26 -5.94 -5.54
C LEU A 164 -13.71 -5.81 -6.99
N PHE A 165 -12.80 -5.43 -7.87
CA PHE A 165 -13.06 -5.24 -9.30
C PHE A 165 -11.77 -5.21 -10.11
N ASP A 166 -11.91 -5.40 -11.41
CA ASP A 166 -10.80 -5.23 -12.35
C ASP A 166 -10.70 -3.79 -12.86
N ASP A 167 -9.48 -3.29 -12.97
CA ASP A 167 -9.13 -1.96 -13.46
C ASP A 167 -8.21 -2.12 -14.68
N ALA A 168 -8.74 -1.86 -15.87
CA ALA A 168 -8.03 -2.01 -17.12
C ALA A 168 -6.91 -0.98 -17.25
N LEU A 169 -5.83 -1.33 -17.96
CA LEU A 169 -4.77 -0.39 -18.29
C LEU A 169 -5.01 0.18 -19.69
N TRP A 170 -4.98 1.51 -19.77
CA TRP A 170 -5.11 2.27 -21.00
C TRP A 170 -3.76 2.80 -21.41
N ILE A 171 -3.49 2.80 -22.71
CA ILE A 171 -2.31 3.47 -23.23
C ILE A 171 -2.61 4.95 -23.43
N VAL A 172 -1.69 5.80 -22.96
CA VAL A 172 -1.80 7.26 -23.03
C VAL A 172 -0.56 7.82 -23.71
N GLY A 173 -0.79 8.75 -24.64
CA GLY A 173 0.28 9.46 -25.33
C GLY A 173 -0.22 10.79 -25.89
N ARG A 174 0.65 11.51 -26.60
CA ARG A 174 0.26 12.78 -27.23
C ARG A 174 -0.70 12.57 -28.39
N LYS A 175 -1.63 13.50 -28.53
CA LYS A 175 -2.52 13.57 -29.69
C LYS A 175 -1.70 13.71 -30.98
N GLY A 176 -1.99 12.87 -31.97
CA GLY A 176 -1.28 12.81 -33.22
C GLY A 176 -0.12 11.82 -33.27
N ASP A 177 0.20 11.17 -32.14
CA ASP A 177 1.18 10.10 -32.11
C ASP A 177 0.75 8.94 -33.04
N PRO A 178 1.61 8.52 -34.01
CA PRO A 178 1.25 7.52 -35.01
C PRO A 178 0.92 6.15 -34.42
N GLU A 179 1.53 5.78 -33.29
CA GLU A 179 1.37 4.48 -32.64
C GLU A 179 0.02 4.32 -31.91
N ILE A 180 -0.64 5.44 -31.55
CA ILE A 180 -1.89 5.42 -30.76
C ILE A 180 -3.09 6.08 -31.49
N LYS A 181 -3.09 6.05 -32.83
CA LYS A 181 -4.19 6.57 -33.65
C LYS A 181 -5.44 5.71 -33.57
N ALA A 182 -5.28 4.39 -33.52
CA ALA A 182 -6.39 3.44 -33.48
C ALA A 182 -7.17 3.54 -32.18
N THR A 183 -8.47 3.20 -32.20
CA THR A 183 -9.31 3.14 -31.00
C THR A 183 -8.89 2.05 -30.02
N LYS A 184 -8.28 0.96 -30.56
CA LYS A 184 -7.63 -0.10 -29.78
C LYS A 184 -6.22 -0.28 -30.28
N VAL A 185 -5.27 -0.26 -29.36
CA VAL A 185 -3.84 -0.24 -29.64
C VAL A 185 -3.20 -1.57 -29.25
N ASN A 186 -2.43 -2.17 -30.15
CA ASN A 186 -1.54 -3.27 -29.84
C ASN A 186 -0.21 -2.73 -29.33
N VAL A 187 0.41 -3.43 -28.40
CA VAL A 187 1.78 -3.11 -28.00
C VAL A 187 2.72 -3.50 -29.12
N THR A 188 3.50 -2.53 -29.58
CA THR A 188 4.56 -2.71 -30.58
C THR A 188 5.92 -2.53 -29.89
N PRO A 189 7.03 -3.02 -30.48
CA PRO A 189 8.36 -2.70 -29.96
C PRO A 189 8.59 -1.19 -29.83
N SER A 190 8.13 -0.38 -30.78
CA SER A 190 8.22 1.08 -30.75
C SER A 190 7.50 1.69 -29.53
N ILE A 191 6.36 1.15 -29.12
CA ILE A 191 5.65 1.57 -27.90
C ILE A 191 6.45 1.16 -26.66
N SER A 192 6.96 -0.06 -26.64
CA SER A 192 7.75 -0.58 -25.50
C SER A 192 9.03 0.20 -25.29
N ASP A 193 9.71 0.62 -26.35
CA ASP A 193 10.95 1.41 -26.29
C ASP A 193 10.73 2.86 -25.79
N ARG A 194 9.49 3.36 -25.88
CA ARG A 194 9.10 4.71 -25.48
C ARG A 194 8.27 4.73 -24.19
N LEU A 195 8.19 3.57 -23.49
CA LEU A 195 7.36 3.44 -22.31
C LEU A 195 7.96 4.20 -21.12
N LEU A 196 7.22 5.18 -20.62
CA LEU A 196 7.51 5.85 -19.36
C LEU A 196 6.92 5.06 -18.20
N LEU A 197 7.66 4.95 -17.12
CA LEU A 197 7.28 4.16 -15.95
C LEU A 197 7.27 4.99 -14.67
N LEU A 198 6.57 4.47 -13.69
CA LEU A 198 6.74 4.89 -12.31
C LEU A 198 8.05 4.32 -11.74
N GLU A 199 8.56 4.96 -10.69
CA GLU A 199 9.70 4.48 -9.90
C GLU A 199 9.48 3.06 -9.39
N GLU A 200 10.59 2.42 -9.05
CA GLU A 200 10.61 1.12 -8.40
C GLU A 200 9.80 1.13 -7.10
N GLY A 201 9.06 0.03 -6.84
CA GLY A 201 8.15 -0.09 -5.69
C GLY A 201 6.68 0.23 -6.01
N HIS A 202 6.38 0.90 -7.10
CA HIS A 202 5.01 1.05 -7.58
C HIS A 202 4.57 -0.20 -8.35
N CYS A 203 3.54 -0.91 -7.86
CA CYS A 203 3.01 -2.10 -8.55
C CYS A 203 2.56 -1.82 -10.00
N LEU A 204 2.16 -0.58 -10.32
CA LEU A 204 1.80 -0.20 -11.69
C LEU A 204 2.99 -0.29 -12.66
N ARG A 205 4.23 -0.08 -12.18
CA ARG A 205 5.45 -0.31 -12.97
C ARG A 205 5.50 -1.76 -13.46
N ASP A 206 5.40 -2.71 -12.53
CA ASP A 206 5.48 -4.14 -12.85
C ASP A 206 4.33 -4.58 -13.76
N HIS A 207 3.13 -4.07 -13.51
CA HIS A 207 1.97 -4.31 -14.37
C HIS A 207 2.18 -3.77 -15.80
N ALA A 208 2.81 -2.59 -15.93
CA ALA A 208 3.10 -1.98 -17.23
C ALA A 208 4.20 -2.76 -17.99
N LEU A 209 5.27 -3.16 -17.30
CA LEU A 209 6.33 -4.00 -17.85
C LEU A 209 5.79 -5.34 -18.34
N TYR A 210 5.00 -6.01 -17.52
CA TYR A 210 4.36 -7.27 -17.87
C TYR A 210 3.44 -7.12 -19.09
N ALA A 211 2.61 -6.07 -19.11
CA ALA A 211 1.65 -5.80 -20.18
C ALA A 211 2.32 -5.51 -21.52
N CYS A 212 3.48 -4.86 -21.50
CA CYS A 212 4.22 -4.49 -22.70
C CYS A 212 5.26 -5.54 -23.13
N GLY A 213 5.45 -6.61 -22.36
CA GLY A 213 6.52 -7.58 -22.63
C GLY A 213 7.91 -6.93 -22.65
N ALA A 214 8.03 -5.74 -22.04
CA ALA A 214 9.26 -4.98 -22.03
C ALA A 214 10.27 -5.64 -21.06
N SER A 215 11.47 -5.91 -21.55
CA SER A 215 12.58 -6.25 -20.69
C SER A 215 13.05 -4.98 -19.98
N THR A 216 13.49 -5.09 -18.72
CA THR A 216 14.09 -3.99 -17.95
C THR A 216 15.27 -3.30 -18.67
N ARG A 217 15.78 -3.88 -19.74
CA ARG A 217 16.88 -3.37 -20.56
C ARG A 217 16.48 -2.24 -21.52
N ALA A 218 15.19 -2.11 -21.84
CA ALA A 218 14.66 -1.07 -22.73
C ALA A 218 14.31 0.22 -21.99
N LEU A 219 14.49 0.26 -20.66
CA LEU A 219 14.23 1.42 -19.85
C LEU A 219 15.33 2.44 -20.12
N SER A 220 15.01 3.37 -21.00
CA SER A 220 15.84 4.55 -21.29
C SER A 220 16.32 5.20 -20.01
N GLU A 221 17.61 5.41 -19.94
CA GLU A 221 18.35 6.06 -18.87
C GLU A 221 17.56 7.17 -18.17
N GLY A 222 17.01 6.86 -16.99
CA GLY A 222 16.79 7.85 -15.95
C GLY A 222 15.47 8.65 -15.94
N LEU A 223 14.49 8.37 -16.79
CA LEU A 223 13.20 9.07 -16.76
C LEU A 223 12.11 8.22 -16.10
N GLU A 224 12.07 8.23 -14.77
CA GLU A 224 11.03 7.60 -13.97
C GLU A 224 10.19 8.65 -13.25
N ALA A 225 8.89 8.41 -13.12
CA ALA A 225 7.99 9.32 -12.44
C ALA A 225 7.72 8.85 -11.00
N THR A 226 7.75 9.77 -10.05
CA THR A 226 7.44 9.50 -8.64
C THR A 226 5.94 9.37 -8.37
N SER A 227 5.09 9.82 -9.31
CA SER A 227 3.64 9.75 -9.20
C SER A 227 2.96 9.59 -10.56
N LEU A 228 1.73 9.09 -10.55
CA LEU A 228 0.93 8.96 -11.77
C LEU A 228 0.62 10.31 -12.42
N LEU A 229 0.47 11.37 -11.61
CA LEU A 229 0.29 12.73 -12.12
C LEU A 229 1.54 13.19 -12.88
N THR A 230 2.73 13.03 -12.30
CA THR A 230 4.00 13.34 -12.95
C THR A 230 4.18 12.54 -14.24
N LEU A 231 3.85 11.26 -14.22
CA LEU A 231 3.90 10.40 -15.42
C LEU A 231 3.05 10.99 -16.56
N VAL A 232 1.81 11.40 -16.26
CA VAL A 232 0.92 11.99 -17.28
C VAL A 232 1.45 13.32 -17.79
N GLN A 233 2.06 14.16 -16.95
CA GLN A 233 2.70 15.40 -17.37
C GLN A 233 3.93 15.17 -18.28
N MET A 234 4.71 14.12 -17.99
CA MET A 234 5.84 13.73 -18.85
C MET A 234 5.34 13.25 -20.23
N ILE A 235 4.24 12.48 -20.27
CA ILE A 235 3.60 12.06 -21.52
C ILE A 235 3.11 13.27 -22.31
N GLU A 236 2.45 14.23 -21.67
CA GLU A 236 1.95 15.45 -22.29
C GLU A 236 3.07 16.30 -22.87
N SER A 237 4.22 16.34 -22.20
CA SER A 237 5.44 17.00 -22.67
C SER A 237 6.11 16.29 -23.85
N GLY A 238 5.63 15.08 -24.23
CA GLY A 238 6.14 14.34 -25.40
C GLY A 238 7.37 13.48 -25.10
N LEU A 239 7.66 13.20 -23.83
CA LEU A 239 8.82 12.40 -23.44
C LEU A 239 8.61 10.90 -23.72
N GLY A 240 7.36 10.45 -23.90
CA GLY A 240 7.06 9.06 -24.19
C GLY A 240 5.58 8.74 -24.16
N ILE A 241 5.28 7.46 -23.91
CA ILE A 241 3.96 6.86 -23.82
C ILE A 241 3.86 6.18 -22.44
N GLY A 242 2.69 6.11 -21.85
CA GLY A 242 2.54 5.43 -20.57
C GLY A 242 1.28 4.58 -20.48
N LEU A 243 1.25 3.65 -19.52
CA LEU A 243 0.06 2.92 -19.15
C LEU A 243 -0.58 3.57 -17.92
N VAL A 244 -1.86 3.91 -18.06
CA VAL A 244 -2.64 4.61 -17.04
C VAL A 244 -3.86 3.76 -16.69
N PRO A 245 -4.17 3.56 -15.41
CA PRO A 245 -5.36 2.82 -14.99
C PRO A 245 -6.66 3.47 -15.47
N GLU A 246 -7.64 2.67 -15.84
CA GLU A 246 -8.94 3.14 -16.33
C GLU A 246 -9.62 4.09 -15.34
N MET A 247 -9.53 3.81 -14.02
CA MET A 247 -10.08 4.69 -12.99
C MET A 247 -9.47 6.10 -13.04
N ALA A 248 -8.18 6.22 -13.33
CA ALA A 248 -7.51 7.50 -13.46
C ALA A 248 -7.90 8.23 -14.78
N VAL A 249 -8.09 7.48 -15.87
CA VAL A 249 -8.61 8.04 -17.13
C VAL A 249 -10.03 8.56 -16.93
N LYS A 250 -10.90 7.77 -16.30
CA LYS A 250 -12.29 8.14 -16.01
C LYS A 250 -12.42 9.34 -15.05
N SER A 251 -11.49 9.50 -14.13
CA SER A 251 -11.45 10.67 -13.24
C SER A 251 -11.06 11.97 -13.93
N GLY A 252 -10.61 11.88 -15.19
CA GLY A 252 -10.18 13.03 -15.97
C GLY A 252 -8.70 13.36 -15.87
N LEU A 253 -7.87 12.51 -15.26
CA LEU A 253 -6.42 12.75 -15.15
C LEU A 253 -5.75 12.97 -16.52
N THR A 254 -6.27 12.35 -17.56
CA THR A 254 -5.77 12.48 -18.94
C THR A 254 -6.58 13.47 -19.79
N LYS A 255 -7.46 14.28 -19.15
CA LYS A 255 -8.30 15.25 -19.84
C LYS A 255 -7.50 16.50 -20.22
N SER A 256 -6.85 16.42 -21.37
CA SER A 256 -6.06 17.51 -21.96
C SER A 256 -6.27 17.51 -23.48
N PRO A 257 -6.27 18.68 -24.15
CA PRO A 257 -6.36 18.75 -25.61
C PRO A 257 -5.15 18.10 -26.31
N ASN A 258 -4.05 17.95 -25.60
CA ASN A 258 -2.79 17.41 -26.12
C ASN A 258 -2.63 15.91 -25.90
N LEU A 259 -3.48 15.30 -25.09
CA LEU A 259 -3.42 13.88 -24.76
C LEU A 259 -4.48 13.06 -25.45
N VAL A 260 -4.19 11.80 -25.64
CA VAL A 260 -5.15 10.78 -26.06
C VAL A 260 -4.95 9.52 -25.22
N ALA A 261 -6.05 9.00 -24.69
CA ALA A 261 -6.10 7.72 -24.02
C ALA A 261 -6.81 6.70 -24.93
N ARG A 262 -6.27 5.50 -25.05
CA ARG A 262 -6.81 4.40 -25.85
C ARG A 262 -6.82 3.10 -25.07
N GLN A 263 -7.85 2.31 -25.32
CA GLN A 263 -7.87 0.94 -24.81
C GLN A 263 -6.81 0.09 -25.50
N MET A 264 -6.25 -0.84 -24.77
CA MET A 264 -5.36 -1.83 -25.39
C MET A 264 -6.19 -2.93 -26.04
N ALA A 265 -5.67 -3.49 -27.14
CA ALA A 265 -6.29 -4.62 -27.81
C ALA A 265 -6.30 -5.86 -26.92
N LYS A 266 -7.19 -6.81 -27.20
CA LYS A 266 -7.29 -8.06 -26.45
C LYS A 266 -6.08 -8.98 -26.69
N PRO A 267 -5.56 -9.65 -25.63
CA PRO A 267 -6.01 -9.57 -24.24
C PRO A 267 -5.61 -8.24 -23.60
N SER A 268 -6.60 -7.43 -23.20
CA SER A 268 -6.35 -6.13 -22.56
C SER A 268 -5.77 -6.35 -21.15
N PRO A 269 -4.60 -5.79 -20.86
CA PRO A 269 -4.02 -5.91 -19.53
C PRO A 269 -4.89 -5.21 -18.49
N LYS A 270 -5.01 -5.83 -17.33
CA LYS A 270 -5.79 -5.34 -16.20
C LYS A 270 -5.10 -5.70 -14.90
N ARG A 271 -5.40 -4.96 -13.86
CA ARG A 271 -5.05 -5.27 -12.49
C ARG A 271 -6.32 -5.49 -11.67
N THR A 272 -6.32 -6.36 -10.69
CA THR A 272 -7.46 -6.55 -9.80
C THR A 272 -7.26 -5.71 -8.55
N ILE A 273 -8.18 -4.80 -8.27
CA ILE A 273 -8.18 -4.02 -7.04
C ILE A 273 -8.74 -4.91 -5.93
N ALA A 274 -8.06 -4.95 -4.78
CA ALA A 274 -8.43 -5.79 -3.67
C ALA A 274 -8.20 -5.08 -2.33
N LEU A 275 -9.07 -5.37 -1.36
CA LEU A 275 -8.82 -5.13 0.05
C LEU A 275 -8.06 -6.31 0.64
N VAL A 276 -7.05 -6.02 1.44
CA VAL A 276 -6.28 -7.05 2.16
C VAL A 276 -6.24 -6.75 3.64
N ALA A 277 -6.20 -7.80 4.44
CA ALA A 277 -6.14 -7.75 5.90
C ALA A 277 -5.27 -8.88 6.45
N ARG A 278 -4.88 -8.79 7.73
CA ARG A 278 -4.30 -9.94 8.44
C ARG A 278 -5.32 -11.09 8.48
N ARG A 279 -4.86 -12.33 8.38
CA ARG A 279 -5.74 -13.50 8.55
C ARG A 279 -6.35 -13.58 9.94
N SER A 280 -5.66 -13.05 10.96
CA SER A 280 -6.10 -12.98 12.34
C SER A 280 -7.10 -11.86 12.62
N THR A 281 -7.42 -10.98 11.66
CA THR A 281 -8.31 -9.85 11.92
C THR A 281 -9.65 -10.28 12.49
N SER A 282 -10.08 -9.63 13.57
CA SER A 282 -11.42 -9.74 14.16
C SER A 282 -12.46 -8.94 13.37
N ARG A 283 -12.04 -7.95 12.59
CA ARG A 283 -12.87 -6.99 11.86
C ARG A 283 -13.33 -7.48 10.48
N ARG A 284 -13.74 -8.76 10.37
CA ARG A 284 -14.18 -9.35 9.08
C ARG A 284 -15.48 -8.74 8.56
N ALA A 285 -16.37 -8.33 9.47
CA ALA A 285 -17.61 -7.64 9.10
C ALA A 285 -17.31 -6.26 8.50
N ASP A 286 -16.36 -5.52 9.10
CA ASP A 286 -15.91 -4.21 8.59
C ASP A 286 -15.24 -4.34 7.22
N LEU A 287 -14.45 -5.40 7.01
CA LEU A 287 -13.81 -5.65 5.71
C LEU A 287 -14.86 -5.81 4.61
N ARG A 288 -15.93 -6.58 4.84
CA ARG A 288 -17.01 -6.78 3.88
C ARG A 288 -17.79 -5.50 3.64
N ALA A 289 -18.17 -4.79 4.70
CA ALA A 289 -18.89 -3.53 4.60
C ALA A 289 -18.09 -2.47 3.83
N LEU A 290 -16.77 -2.38 4.09
CA LEU A 290 -15.87 -1.50 3.35
C LEU A 290 -15.76 -1.92 1.88
N ALA A 291 -15.68 -3.23 1.59
CA ALA A 291 -15.64 -3.76 0.23
C ALA A 291 -16.86 -3.34 -0.58
N GLU A 292 -18.06 -3.45 -0.01
CA GLU A 292 -19.31 -3.02 -0.65
C GLU A 292 -19.31 -1.52 -0.97
N VAL A 293 -18.85 -0.70 -0.03
CA VAL A 293 -18.77 0.75 -0.24
C VAL A 293 -17.80 1.10 -1.36
N VAL A 294 -16.62 0.47 -1.37
CA VAL A 294 -15.59 0.72 -2.39
C VAL A 294 -16.06 0.27 -3.78
N GLN A 295 -16.71 -0.89 -3.88
CA GLN A 295 -17.31 -1.38 -5.13
C GLN A 295 -18.41 -0.44 -5.64
N GLN A 296 -19.27 0.06 -4.75
CA GLN A 296 -20.30 1.04 -5.10
C GLN A 296 -19.68 2.36 -5.58
N ALA A 297 -18.65 2.87 -4.89
CA ALA A 297 -17.94 4.08 -5.29
C ALA A 297 -17.38 3.96 -6.72
N ASN A 298 -16.74 2.82 -7.04
CA ASN A 298 -16.26 2.56 -8.39
C ASN A 298 -17.38 2.55 -9.45
N SER A 299 -18.52 1.96 -9.12
CA SER A 299 -19.67 1.87 -10.04
C SER A 299 -20.35 3.22 -10.28
N SER A 300 -20.41 4.08 -9.27
CA SER A 300 -21.03 5.42 -9.35
C SER A 300 -20.14 6.42 -10.10
N GLY A 301 -18.81 6.32 -9.96
CA GLY A 301 -17.85 7.16 -10.69
C GLY A 301 -17.91 6.97 -12.22
N THR A 302 -18.46 5.85 -12.69
CA THR A 302 -18.63 5.56 -14.11
C THR A 302 -19.75 6.39 -14.76
N ARG A 303 -20.64 7.02 -13.98
CA ARG A 303 -21.80 7.79 -14.50
C ARG A 303 -21.56 9.28 -14.75
N ILE A 304 -20.44 9.85 -14.28
CA ILE A 304 -20.19 11.31 -14.34
C ILE A 304 -19.56 11.78 -15.67
N THR A 305 -19.20 10.87 -16.57
CA THR A 305 -18.46 11.20 -17.81
C THR A 305 -19.24 10.99 -19.11
N GLN A 306 -20.58 11.23 -19.12
CA GLN A 306 -21.38 11.20 -20.35
C GLN A 306 -22.08 12.54 -20.67
N ASP A 307 -21.52 13.66 -20.20
CA ASP A 307 -21.96 15.00 -20.65
C ASP A 307 -20.80 15.78 -21.27
#